data_226657d59c3fe64a90a75ec4f7c6c201
#
_entry.id   226657d59c3fe64a90a75ec4f7c6c201
#
_cell.length_a   1.000
_cell.length_b   1.000
_cell.length_c   1.000
_cell.angle_alpha   90.00
_cell.angle_beta   90.00
_cell.angle_gamma   90.00
#
_symmetry.space_group_name_H-M   'P 1'
#
loop_
_entity.id
_entity.type
_entity.pdbx_description
1 polymer ?
#
loop_
_entity_poly.entity_id
_entity_poly.type
_entity_poly.pdbx_seq_one_letter_code
_entity_poly.pdbx_strand_id
1 'polypeptide(L)'
;MLLRFPTSYFEGMADMNTDREVIEGALALIEADGGWTQGAYYRDADGTQVHPAVDSPGHWVRVRTEHVGAGGYRTHTEPVAAPCSFCLGGALRAAAGYWHSGHPYAAQQQVDRLESLLLRQANSADAMNWPDLHAFNDDAHTTAADAVLLLKHAAAAYACER
;
A
#
# COMPACT_ATOMS: atom_id res chain seq x y z
N MET A 1 38.07 9.87 -20.48
CA MET A 1 37.44 10.66 -19.40
C MET A 1 36.37 9.77 -18.75
N LEU A 2 36.73 9.09 -17.66
CA LEU A 2 35.82 8.20 -16.93
C LEU A 2 34.98 9.05 -15.98
N LEU A 3 33.68 9.16 -16.23
CA LEU A 3 32.71 9.75 -15.33
C LEU A 3 32.62 8.87 -14.07
N ARG A 4 33.20 9.33 -12.98
CA ARG A 4 32.97 8.74 -11.66
C ARG A 4 31.61 9.19 -11.19
N PHE A 5 30.63 8.28 -11.16
CA PHE A 5 29.39 8.50 -10.44
C PHE A 5 29.69 8.57 -8.94
N PRO A 6 29.09 9.53 -8.20
CA PRO A 6 29.32 9.62 -6.76
C PRO A 6 28.78 8.35 -6.09
N THR A 7 29.60 7.77 -5.22
CA THR A 7 29.33 6.56 -4.42
C THR A 7 28.10 6.68 -3.51
N SER A 8 27.64 7.91 -3.26
CA SER A 8 26.43 8.18 -2.46
C SER A 8 25.09 7.67 -3.07
N TYR A 9 25.09 7.28 -4.35
CA TYR A 9 23.88 6.77 -5.00
C TYR A 9 23.56 5.32 -4.58
N PHE A 10 24.55 4.58 -4.05
CA PHE A 10 24.39 3.18 -3.64
C PHE A 10 24.16 2.99 -2.14
N GLU A 11 24.49 3.98 -1.31
CA GLU A 11 24.31 3.89 0.15
C GLU A 11 22.83 3.96 0.60
N GLY A 12 21.92 4.50 -0.23
CA GLY A 12 20.50 4.55 0.06
C GLY A 12 19.69 3.29 -0.30
N MET A 13 20.30 2.30 -0.96
CA MET A 13 19.62 1.04 -1.32
C MET A 13 19.69 -0.02 -0.22
N ALA A 14 20.49 0.19 0.83
CA ALA A 14 20.69 -0.78 1.90
C ALA A 14 19.52 -0.86 2.89
N ASP A 15 18.57 0.09 2.86
CA ASP A 15 17.48 0.19 3.82
C ASP A 15 16.10 -0.17 3.22
N MET A 16 16.04 -0.71 1.99
CA MET A 16 14.77 -1.17 1.42
C MET A 16 14.45 -2.58 1.91
N ASN A 17 13.24 -2.77 2.41
CA ASN A 17 12.71 -4.08 2.74
C ASN A 17 12.73 -4.99 1.50
N THR A 18 13.05 -6.26 1.68
CA THR A 18 12.93 -7.27 0.61
C THR A 18 11.46 -7.47 0.25
N ASP A 19 11.19 -7.99 -0.94
CA ASP A 19 9.82 -8.30 -1.39
C ASP A 19 9.07 -9.19 -0.37
N ARG A 20 9.77 -10.15 0.22
CA ARG A 20 9.23 -11.00 1.27
C ARG A 20 8.88 -10.21 2.53
N GLU A 21 9.76 -9.34 3.02
CA GLU A 21 9.52 -8.50 4.20
C GLU A 21 8.34 -7.56 3.96
N VAL A 22 8.19 -7.02 2.75
CA VAL A 22 7.03 -6.20 2.39
C VAL A 22 5.74 -7.01 2.43
N ILE A 23 5.72 -8.23 1.89
CA ILE A 23 4.54 -9.10 1.93
C ILE A 23 4.20 -9.49 3.37
N GLU A 24 5.20 -9.90 4.17
CA GLU A 24 5.00 -10.26 5.59
C GLU A 24 4.53 -9.05 6.41
N GLY A 25 5.04 -7.86 6.14
CA GLY A 25 4.60 -6.61 6.76
C GLY A 25 3.16 -6.25 6.37
N ALA A 26 2.81 -6.37 5.10
CA ALA A 26 1.45 -6.15 4.62
C ALA A 26 0.46 -7.16 5.24
N LEU A 27 0.86 -8.44 5.34
CA LEU A 27 0.09 -9.48 6.01
C LEU A 27 -0.19 -9.12 7.47
N ALA A 28 0.80 -8.66 8.22
CA ALA A 28 0.63 -8.26 9.61
C ALA A 28 -0.35 -7.08 9.77
N LEU A 29 -0.33 -6.12 8.84
CA LEU A 29 -1.27 -4.99 8.84
C LEU A 29 -2.72 -5.45 8.57
N ILE A 30 -2.92 -6.38 7.64
CA ILE A 30 -4.26 -6.89 7.29
C ILE A 30 -4.80 -7.86 8.35
N GLU A 31 -3.95 -8.68 8.96
CA GLU A 31 -4.35 -9.62 10.03
C GLU A 31 -4.68 -8.93 11.36
N ALA A 32 -4.25 -7.68 11.56
CA ALA A 32 -4.62 -6.90 12.73
C ALA A 32 -6.15 -6.76 12.82
N ASP A 33 -6.68 -6.66 14.04
CA ASP A 33 -8.12 -6.50 14.25
C ASP A 33 -8.63 -5.23 13.54
N GLY A 34 -9.57 -5.41 12.60
CA GLY A 34 -10.04 -4.32 11.74
C GLY A 34 -9.01 -3.79 10.74
N GLY A 35 -7.91 -4.51 10.51
CA GLY A 35 -6.80 -4.05 9.66
C GLY A 35 -7.12 -4.00 8.16
N TRP A 36 -8.15 -4.72 7.69
CA TRP A 36 -8.53 -4.73 6.28
C TRP A 36 -9.68 -3.78 5.96
N THR A 37 -9.63 -3.13 4.78
CA THR A 37 -10.68 -2.24 4.28
C THR A 37 -10.86 -2.34 2.76
N GLN A 38 -12.02 -1.85 2.29
CA GLN A 38 -12.37 -1.71 0.88
C GLN A 38 -12.65 -0.25 0.52
N GLY A 39 -12.55 0.09 -0.76
CA GLY A 39 -12.93 1.40 -1.29
C GLY A 39 -12.01 2.56 -0.89
N ALA A 40 -10.92 2.29 -0.18
CA ALA A 40 -9.91 3.29 0.17
C ALA A 40 -8.59 2.61 0.49
N TYR A 41 -7.46 3.29 0.23
CA TYR A 41 -6.13 2.77 0.61
C TYR A 41 -5.98 2.66 2.13
N TYR A 42 -6.46 3.66 2.85
CA TYR A 42 -6.24 3.85 4.29
C TYR A 42 -7.47 4.42 4.95
N ARG A 43 -7.82 3.90 6.12
CA ARG A 43 -8.85 4.47 6.99
C ARG A 43 -8.36 4.59 8.42
N ASP A 44 -8.82 5.61 9.12
CA ASP A 44 -8.61 5.79 10.56
C ASP A 44 -9.58 4.92 11.39
N ALA A 45 -9.48 5.04 12.71
CA ALA A 45 -10.31 4.29 13.64
C ALA A 45 -11.82 4.58 13.53
N ASP A 46 -12.18 5.73 12.97
CA ASP A 46 -13.57 6.11 12.70
C ASP A 46 -14.09 5.55 11.35
N GLY A 47 -13.24 4.82 10.61
CA GLY A 47 -13.53 4.32 9.27
C GLY A 47 -13.48 5.40 8.19
N THR A 48 -12.97 6.59 8.51
CA THR A 48 -12.84 7.68 7.54
C THR A 48 -11.56 7.53 6.72
N GLN A 49 -11.65 7.77 5.42
CA GLN A 49 -10.50 7.76 4.53
C GLN A 49 -9.49 8.83 4.94
N VAL A 50 -8.22 8.42 5.02
CA VAL A 50 -7.09 9.30 5.31
C VAL A 50 -6.02 9.20 4.22
N HIS A 51 -5.17 10.20 4.14
CA HIS A 51 -4.13 10.31 3.13
C HIS A 51 -2.79 10.67 3.78
N PRO A 52 -1.66 10.24 3.20
CA PRO A 52 -0.36 10.76 3.63
C PRO A 52 -0.27 12.25 3.34
N ALA A 53 0.35 12.99 4.24
CA ALA A 53 0.62 14.41 4.03
C ALA A 53 1.75 14.59 3.00
N VAL A 54 1.50 15.37 1.95
CA VAL A 54 2.44 15.55 0.82
C VAL A 54 3.77 16.15 1.28
N ASP A 55 3.72 17.15 2.16
CA ASP A 55 4.90 17.91 2.59
C ASP A 55 5.48 17.46 3.93
N SER A 56 4.96 16.37 4.50
CA SER A 56 5.34 15.90 5.84
C SER A 56 5.35 14.37 5.89
N PRO A 57 6.43 13.72 5.43
CA PRO A 57 6.53 12.26 5.44
C PRO A 57 6.22 11.67 6.82
N GLY A 58 5.43 10.59 6.84
CA GLY A 58 5.01 9.94 8.08
C GLY A 58 3.83 10.60 8.79
N HIS A 59 3.33 11.73 8.31
CA HIS A 59 2.11 12.36 8.82
C HIS A 59 0.92 12.01 7.94
N TRP A 60 -0.27 12.04 8.56
CA TRP A 60 -1.52 11.68 7.91
C TRP A 60 -2.51 12.82 8.01
N VAL A 61 -3.33 12.98 6.97
CA VAL A 61 -4.33 14.02 6.89
C VAL A 61 -5.67 13.46 6.45
N ARG A 62 -6.74 14.06 6.95
CA ARG A 62 -8.08 13.91 6.41
C ARG A 62 -8.35 15.07 5.48
N VAL A 63 -8.90 14.78 4.30
CA VAL A 63 -9.26 15.79 3.31
C VAL A 63 -10.77 16.03 3.40
N ARG A 64 -11.16 17.27 3.65
CA ARG A 64 -12.56 17.71 3.62
C ARG A 64 -12.76 18.69 2.49
N THR A 65 -13.79 18.48 1.70
CA THR A 65 -14.20 19.39 0.63
C THR A 65 -15.53 20.02 1.00
N GLU A 66 -15.55 21.35 1.06
CA GLU A 66 -16.74 22.14 1.34
C GLU A 66 -17.20 22.84 0.06
N HIS A 67 -18.50 22.90 -0.13
CA HIS A 67 -19.11 23.66 -1.22
C HIS A 67 -19.17 25.14 -0.84
N VAL A 68 -18.59 26.03 -1.64
CA VAL A 68 -18.50 27.45 -1.35
C VAL A 68 -19.20 28.25 -2.45
N GLY A 69 -20.46 28.61 -2.22
CA GLY A 69 -21.23 29.46 -3.14
C GLY A 69 -21.47 28.84 -4.52
N ALA A 70 -21.65 29.67 -5.54
CA ALA A 70 -22.08 29.27 -6.90
C ALA A 70 -21.07 28.40 -7.65
N GLY A 71 -20.91 27.13 -7.21
CA GLY A 71 -20.13 26.10 -7.89
C GLY A 71 -18.64 26.02 -7.50
N GLY A 72 -18.20 26.74 -6.46
CA GLY A 72 -16.86 26.62 -5.93
C GLY A 72 -16.72 25.52 -4.87
N TYR A 73 -15.53 24.92 -4.78
CA TYR A 73 -15.17 23.98 -3.72
C TYR A 73 -13.93 24.48 -2.99
N ARG A 74 -13.92 24.34 -1.67
CA ARG A 74 -12.74 24.58 -0.85
C ARG A 74 -12.33 23.28 -0.20
N THR A 75 -11.07 22.92 -0.35
CA THR A 75 -10.49 21.72 0.26
C THR A 75 -9.69 22.13 1.49
N HIS A 76 -9.97 21.48 2.61
CA HIS A 76 -9.24 21.61 3.87
C HIS A 76 -8.57 20.30 4.21
N THR A 77 -7.36 20.38 4.73
CA THR A 77 -6.65 19.23 5.29
C THR A 77 -6.52 19.40 6.80
N GLU A 78 -6.86 18.38 7.56
CA GLU A 78 -6.64 18.34 9.01
C GLU A 78 -5.68 17.19 9.36
N PRO A 79 -4.69 17.42 10.24
CA PRO A 79 -3.83 16.34 10.74
C PRO A 79 -4.66 15.30 11.49
N VAL A 80 -4.35 14.02 11.27
CA VAL A 80 -5.02 12.89 11.93
C VAL A 80 -4.00 11.85 12.37
N ALA A 81 -4.44 10.90 13.18
CA ALA A 81 -3.62 9.75 13.56
C ALA A 81 -3.31 8.85 12.34
N ALA A 82 -2.30 8.01 12.48
CA ALA A 82 -1.98 7.00 11.48
C ALA A 82 -3.18 6.07 11.22
N PRO A 83 -3.33 5.55 9.99
CA PRO A 83 -4.42 4.63 9.66
C PRO A 83 -4.31 3.34 10.47
N CYS A 84 -5.47 2.72 10.72
CA CYS A 84 -5.55 1.41 11.37
C CYS A 84 -6.13 0.33 10.44
N SER A 85 -6.65 0.70 9.27
CA SER A 85 -7.07 -0.26 8.27
C SER A 85 -6.58 0.10 6.86
N PHE A 86 -6.32 -0.94 6.05
CA PHE A 86 -5.60 -0.88 4.79
C PHE A 86 -6.30 -1.74 3.74
N CYS A 87 -6.40 -1.28 2.50
CA CYS A 87 -6.62 -2.19 1.39
C CYS A 87 -5.28 -2.91 1.06
N LEU A 88 -5.32 -3.95 0.23
CA LEU A 88 -4.10 -4.69 -0.14
C LEU A 88 -2.99 -3.78 -0.69
N GLY A 89 -3.30 -2.89 -1.63
CA GLY A 89 -2.33 -1.94 -2.16
C GLY A 89 -1.82 -0.94 -1.11
N GLY A 90 -2.69 -0.50 -0.20
CA GLY A 90 -2.32 0.36 0.92
C GLY A 90 -1.38 -0.32 1.91
N ALA A 91 -1.64 -1.59 2.23
CA ALA A 91 -0.80 -2.40 3.12
C ALA A 91 0.59 -2.64 2.51
N LEU A 92 0.69 -2.94 1.21
CA LEU A 92 1.97 -3.08 0.50
C LEU A 92 2.77 -1.78 0.54
N ARG A 93 2.14 -0.63 0.26
CA ARG A 93 2.79 0.69 0.31
C ARG A 93 3.29 1.03 1.71
N ALA A 94 2.49 0.77 2.73
CA ALA A 94 2.88 0.98 4.12
C ALA A 94 4.08 0.10 4.51
N ALA A 95 4.03 -1.19 4.18
CA ALA A 95 5.09 -2.15 4.47
C ALA A 95 6.38 -1.88 3.68
N ALA A 96 6.28 -1.37 2.45
CA ALA A 96 7.44 -0.95 1.65
C ALA A 96 8.08 0.36 2.15
N GLY A 97 7.49 1.02 3.15
CA GLY A 97 7.97 2.31 3.63
C GLY A 97 7.81 3.45 2.60
N TYR A 98 6.88 3.31 1.66
CA TYR A 98 6.68 4.25 0.55
C TYR A 98 6.62 5.71 1.00
N TRP A 99 5.96 5.98 2.13
CA TRP A 99 5.75 7.33 2.66
C TRP A 99 6.90 7.84 3.53
N HIS A 100 7.86 7.00 3.88
CA HIS A 100 8.98 7.33 4.76
C HIS A 100 10.33 7.22 4.05
N SER A 101 10.36 6.61 2.86
CA SER A 101 11.61 6.38 2.14
C SER A 101 12.09 7.65 1.45
N GLY A 102 13.38 7.91 1.51
CA GLY A 102 14.04 8.91 0.67
C GLY A 102 14.02 8.54 -0.82
N HIS A 103 13.47 7.37 -1.19
CA HIS A 103 13.42 6.82 -2.54
C HIS A 103 12.01 6.35 -2.93
N PRO A 104 11.02 7.25 -3.00
CA PRO A 104 9.62 6.87 -3.28
C PRO A 104 9.46 6.13 -4.63
N TYR A 105 10.31 6.41 -5.61
CA TYR A 105 10.26 5.74 -6.91
C TYR A 105 10.63 4.25 -6.81
N ALA A 106 11.68 3.90 -6.07
CA ALA A 106 12.08 2.51 -5.90
C ALA A 106 11.04 1.71 -5.09
N ALA A 107 10.48 2.30 -4.04
CA ALA A 107 9.38 1.71 -3.28
C ALA A 107 8.13 1.52 -4.16
N GLN A 108 7.80 2.48 -5.03
CA GLN A 108 6.69 2.35 -5.98
C GLN A 108 6.91 1.19 -6.95
N GLN A 109 8.09 1.07 -7.55
CA GLN A 109 8.42 -0.05 -8.44
C GLN A 109 8.30 -1.40 -7.74
N GLN A 110 8.73 -1.48 -6.46
CA GLN A 110 8.58 -2.68 -5.66
C GLN A 110 7.11 -3.03 -5.43
N VAL A 111 6.30 -2.06 -5.05
CA VAL A 111 4.86 -2.23 -4.85
C VAL A 111 4.19 -2.68 -6.16
N ASP A 112 4.49 -2.05 -7.30
CA ASP A 112 3.91 -2.40 -8.60
C ASP A 112 4.20 -3.86 -9.01
N ARG A 113 5.43 -4.34 -8.72
CA ARG A 113 5.78 -5.76 -8.95
C ARG A 113 4.98 -6.69 -8.06
N LEU A 114 4.83 -6.35 -6.78
CA LEU A 114 4.09 -7.16 -5.80
C LEU A 114 2.58 -7.15 -6.09
N GLU A 115 1.99 -6.01 -6.43
CA GLU A 115 0.59 -5.93 -6.87
C GLU A 115 0.35 -6.83 -8.09
N SER A 116 1.26 -6.81 -9.06
CA SER A 116 1.18 -7.68 -10.25
C SER A 116 1.31 -9.18 -9.92
N LEU A 117 2.14 -9.53 -8.94
CA LEU A 117 2.28 -10.91 -8.46
C LEU A 117 0.99 -11.39 -7.80
N LEU A 118 0.47 -10.60 -6.85
CA LEU A 118 -0.76 -10.92 -6.12
C LEU A 118 -1.96 -11.02 -7.06
N LEU A 119 -2.07 -10.12 -8.05
CA LEU A 119 -3.13 -10.16 -9.05
C LEU A 119 -3.09 -11.46 -9.87
N ARG A 120 -1.90 -11.90 -10.30
CA ARG A 120 -1.78 -13.19 -11.01
C ARG A 120 -2.21 -14.36 -10.17
N GLN A 121 -1.88 -14.36 -8.87
CA GLN A 121 -2.28 -15.41 -7.95
C GLN A 121 -3.81 -15.40 -7.71
N ALA A 122 -4.40 -14.23 -7.50
CA ALA A 122 -5.85 -14.09 -7.34
C ALA A 122 -6.60 -14.61 -8.58
N ASN A 123 -6.20 -14.18 -9.78
CA ASN A 123 -6.80 -14.61 -11.03
C ASN A 123 -6.65 -16.13 -11.28
N SER A 124 -5.55 -16.73 -10.83
CA SER A 124 -5.34 -18.18 -10.97
C SER A 124 -6.19 -19.00 -10.00
N ALA A 125 -6.45 -18.48 -8.81
CA ALA A 125 -7.18 -19.18 -7.77
C ALA A 125 -8.70 -19.23 -8.07
N ASP A 126 -9.27 -18.11 -8.53
CA ASP A 126 -10.71 -17.92 -8.59
C ASP A 126 -11.31 -18.09 -9.98
N ALA A 127 -10.49 -18.40 -10.99
CA ALA A 127 -10.87 -18.41 -12.41
C ALA A 127 -11.55 -17.08 -12.86
N MET A 128 -11.36 -16.01 -12.07
CA MET A 128 -11.77 -14.65 -12.36
C MET A 128 -10.69 -13.96 -13.16
N ASN A 129 -11.05 -12.87 -13.80
CA ASN A 129 -10.11 -12.06 -14.56
C ASN A 129 -10.17 -10.61 -14.05
N TRP A 130 -9.68 -10.42 -12.84
CA TRP A 130 -9.58 -9.10 -12.23
C TRP A 130 -8.63 -8.21 -13.05
N PRO A 131 -9.04 -6.97 -13.38
CA PRO A 131 -8.17 -6.06 -14.13
C PRO A 131 -6.97 -5.56 -13.32
N ASP A 132 -7.13 -5.41 -12.01
CA ASP A 132 -6.10 -4.97 -11.07
C ASP A 132 -6.40 -5.47 -9.65
N LEU A 133 -5.45 -5.28 -8.75
CA LEU A 133 -5.56 -5.73 -7.36
C LEU A 133 -6.63 -4.96 -6.57
N HIS A 134 -6.96 -3.72 -6.98
CA HIS A 134 -8.02 -2.94 -6.36
C HIS A 134 -9.39 -3.54 -6.68
N ALA A 135 -9.62 -3.94 -7.94
CA ALA A 135 -10.85 -4.60 -8.34
C ALA A 135 -11.08 -5.91 -7.56
N PHE A 136 -10.01 -6.69 -7.31
CA PHE A 136 -10.08 -7.85 -6.42
C PHE A 136 -10.42 -7.43 -4.98
N ASN A 137 -9.68 -6.46 -4.41
CA ASN A 137 -9.87 -6.03 -3.02
C ASN A 137 -11.28 -5.47 -2.77
N ASP A 138 -11.84 -4.74 -3.74
CA ASP A 138 -13.09 -3.99 -3.60
C ASP A 138 -14.33 -4.77 -4.08
N ASP A 139 -14.14 -5.99 -4.54
CA ASP A 139 -15.26 -6.87 -4.89
C ASP A 139 -16.09 -7.22 -3.66
N ALA A 140 -17.42 -7.22 -3.82
CA ALA A 140 -18.36 -7.47 -2.73
C ALA A 140 -18.25 -8.88 -2.12
N HIS A 141 -17.64 -9.83 -2.82
CA HIS A 141 -17.43 -11.19 -2.35
C HIS A 141 -16.05 -11.42 -1.75
N THR A 142 -15.10 -10.51 -1.96
CA THR A 142 -13.77 -10.58 -1.34
C THR A 142 -13.85 -10.20 0.14
N THR A 143 -13.25 -11.02 0.97
CA THR A 143 -13.21 -10.87 2.42
C THR A 143 -11.79 -10.60 2.93
N ALA A 144 -11.67 -10.18 4.18
CA ALA A 144 -10.37 -10.09 4.85
C ALA A 144 -9.61 -11.44 4.83
N ALA A 145 -10.32 -12.56 4.94
CA ALA A 145 -9.73 -13.89 4.90
C ALA A 145 -9.11 -14.20 3.52
N ASP A 146 -9.73 -13.76 2.43
CA ASP A 146 -9.22 -13.93 1.08
C ASP A 146 -7.95 -13.08 0.87
N ALA A 147 -7.95 -11.84 1.36
CA ALA A 147 -6.78 -10.97 1.33
C ALA A 147 -5.59 -11.57 2.12
N VAL A 148 -5.86 -12.09 3.32
CA VAL A 148 -4.86 -12.78 4.16
C VAL A 148 -4.33 -14.03 3.46
N LEU A 149 -5.21 -14.86 2.88
CA LEU A 149 -4.82 -16.07 2.17
C LEU A 149 -3.92 -15.77 0.98
N LEU A 150 -4.25 -14.74 0.20
CA LEU A 150 -3.48 -14.29 -0.94
C LEU A 150 -2.06 -13.89 -0.52
N LEU A 151 -1.92 -13.08 0.53
CA LEU A 151 -0.61 -12.66 1.06
C LEU A 151 0.19 -13.84 1.63
N LYS A 152 -0.46 -14.80 2.30
CA LYS A 152 0.21 -16.02 2.80
C LYS A 152 0.75 -16.89 1.67
N HIS A 153 0.01 -17.05 0.59
CA HIS A 153 0.48 -17.77 -0.59
C HIS A 153 1.68 -17.07 -1.24
N ALA A 154 1.64 -15.75 -1.35
CA ALA A 154 2.75 -14.98 -1.86
C ALA A 154 4.00 -15.12 -0.98
N ALA A 155 3.87 -14.98 0.32
CA ALA A 155 5.00 -15.15 1.25
C ALA A 155 5.62 -16.56 1.17
N ALA A 156 4.79 -17.61 1.04
CA ALA A 156 5.25 -18.98 0.88
C ALA A 156 6.05 -19.19 -0.42
N ALA A 157 5.67 -18.55 -1.52
CA ALA A 157 6.40 -18.63 -2.78
C ALA A 157 7.85 -18.12 -2.63
N TYR A 158 8.06 -17.02 -1.93
CA TYR A 158 9.41 -16.48 -1.64
C TYR A 158 10.21 -17.32 -0.64
N ALA A 159 9.58 -18.18 0.15
CA ALA A 159 10.29 -19.08 1.07
C ALA A 159 10.94 -20.26 0.36
N CYS A 160 10.46 -20.65 -0.83
CA CYS A 160 10.95 -21.80 -1.60
C CYS A 160 12.13 -21.46 -2.53
N GLU A 161 12.49 -20.18 -2.68
CA GLU A 161 13.57 -19.73 -3.58
C GLU A 161 14.97 -19.76 -2.95
N ARG A 162 15.17 -20.49 -1.84
CA ARG A 162 16.48 -20.63 -1.17
C ARG A 162 17.11 -21.99 -1.41
#